data_4b224454c394d7389034b0cabc44c0f9
#
_entry.id   4b224454c394d7389034b0cabc44c0f9
#
_cell.length_a   1.000
_cell.length_b   1.000
_cell.length_c   1.000
_cell.angle_alpha   90.00
_cell.angle_beta   90.00
_cell.angle_gamma   90.00
#
_symmetry.space_group_name_H-M   'P 1'
#
loop_
_entity.id
_entity.type
_entity.pdbx_description
1 polymer ?
#
loop_
_entity_poly.entity_id
_entity_poly.type
_entity_poly.pdbx_seq_one_letter_code
_entity_poly.pdbx_strand_id
1 'polypeptide(L)'
;TLSLHDALPICFRRRWLDVALRCALIVAFVCMALWFAFRWYLAGFVPMSNGFETMLLMAVCVLGVGVALMRRFPFVLPFALLIAGFALLVAHLSDMNPQITPLMPVLSSPLLSLHVTIMMFSYALFALTCLNSGYALWLSRREANAARVEQLTVLNRLLLHPAVFLLTAGIFIG
;
A
#
# COMPACT_ATOMS: atom_id res chain seq x y z
N THR A 1 -40.92 -8.73 -2.01
CA THR A 1 -40.51 -8.59 -3.43
C THR A 1 -39.89 -7.23 -3.58
N LEU A 2 -38.55 -7.15 -3.50
CA LEU A 2 -37.84 -5.92 -3.86
C LEU A 2 -38.12 -5.65 -5.36
N SER A 3 -38.74 -4.53 -5.62
CA SER A 3 -39.03 -4.07 -6.99
C SER A 3 -37.73 -3.87 -7.76
N LEU A 4 -37.72 -4.25 -9.04
CA LEU A 4 -36.60 -4.03 -9.95
C LEU A 4 -36.16 -2.54 -9.99
N HIS A 5 -37.11 -1.62 -9.74
CA HIS A 5 -36.89 -0.18 -9.63
C HIS A 5 -36.05 0.23 -8.41
N ASP A 6 -36.11 -0.52 -7.30
CA ASP A 6 -35.32 -0.21 -6.10
C ASP A 6 -33.90 -0.81 -6.17
N ALA A 7 -33.72 -1.87 -6.96
CA ALA A 7 -32.41 -2.53 -7.13
C ALA A 7 -31.48 -1.77 -8.10
N LEU A 8 -32.03 -1.08 -9.11
CA LEU A 8 -31.25 -0.37 -10.11
C LEU A 8 -30.39 0.78 -9.56
N PRO A 9 -30.89 1.69 -8.70
CA PRO A 9 -30.07 2.78 -8.16
C PRO A 9 -28.99 2.27 -7.19
N ILE A 10 -29.24 1.17 -6.47
CA ILE A 10 -28.26 0.56 -5.55
C ILE A 10 -27.13 -0.10 -6.34
N CYS A 11 -27.42 -0.82 -7.41
CA CYS A 11 -26.41 -1.42 -8.28
C CYS A 11 -25.58 -0.37 -9.02
N PHE A 12 -26.21 0.71 -9.49
CA PHE A 12 -25.54 1.80 -10.20
C PHE A 12 -24.61 2.59 -9.26
N ARG A 13 -25.06 2.90 -8.06
CA ARG A 13 -24.27 3.58 -7.03
C ARG A 13 -23.05 2.75 -6.61
N ARG A 14 -23.18 1.43 -6.52
CA ARG A 14 -22.08 0.52 -6.16
C ARG A 14 -21.03 0.43 -7.27
N ARG A 15 -21.44 0.36 -8.54
CA ARG A 15 -20.56 0.37 -9.70
C ARG A 15 -19.78 1.69 -9.81
N TRP A 16 -20.43 2.80 -9.55
CA TRP A 16 -19.80 4.12 -9.60
C TRP A 16 -18.72 4.27 -8.54
N LEU A 17 -18.97 3.80 -7.33
CA LEU A 17 -18.00 3.80 -6.25
C LEU A 17 -16.77 2.93 -6.58
N ASP A 18 -16.98 1.75 -7.15
CA ASP A 18 -15.88 0.86 -7.54
C ASP A 18 -15.01 1.49 -8.64
N VAL A 19 -15.63 2.13 -9.62
CA VAL A 19 -14.90 2.86 -10.67
C VAL A 19 -14.14 4.05 -10.08
N ALA A 20 -14.79 4.84 -9.26
CA ALA A 20 -14.18 6.01 -8.61
C ALA A 20 -12.97 5.61 -7.75
N LEU A 21 -13.08 4.54 -6.95
CA LEU A 21 -11.98 4.03 -6.13
C LEU A 21 -10.82 3.52 -6.98
N ARG A 22 -11.10 2.82 -8.09
CA ARG A 22 -10.05 2.37 -9.02
C ARG A 22 -9.33 3.55 -9.68
N CYS A 23 -10.08 4.53 -10.17
CA CYS A 23 -9.50 5.74 -10.73
C CYS A 23 -8.67 6.50 -9.69
N ALA A 24 -9.18 6.66 -8.47
CA ALA A 24 -8.47 7.31 -7.38
C ALA A 24 -7.16 6.58 -7.04
N LEU A 25 -7.18 5.24 -6.97
CA LEU A 25 -5.99 4.44 -6.70
C LEU A 25 -4.94 4.59 -7.79
N ILE A 26 -5.35 4.51 -9.07
CA ILE A 26 -4.43 4.65 -10.21
C ILE A 26 -3.84 6.06 -10.25
N VAL A 27 -4.66 7.09 -10.10
CA VAL A 27 -4.20 8.49 -10.09
C VAL A 27 -3.25 8.72 -8.91
N ALA A 28 -3.61 8.27 -7.72
CA ALA A 28 -2.74 8.39 -6.54
C ALA A 28 -1.41 7.67 -6.76
N PHE A 29 -1.42 6.45 -7.31
CA PHE A 29 -0.20 5.71 -7.61
C PHE A 29 0.69 6.44 -8.62
N VAL A 30 0.11 6.91 -9.73
CA VAL A 30 0.86 7.62 -10.78
C VAL A 30 1.45 8.92 -10.24
N CYS A 31 0.66 9.73 -9.53
CA CYS A 31 1.15 10.97 -8.93
C CYS A 31 2.28 10.72 -7.94
N MET A 32 2.15 9.73 -7.07
CA MET A 32 3.16 9.40 -6.07
C MET A 32 4.43 8.80 -6.70
N ALA A 33 4.27 7.93 -7.70
CA ALA A 33 5.40 7.36 -8.43
C ALA A 33 6.17 8.43 -9.22
N LEU A 34 5.47 9.35 -9.88
CA LEU A 34 6.08 10.49 -10.57
C LEU A 34 6.80 11.43 -9.59
N TRP A 35 6.17 11.73 -8.45
CA TRP A 35 6.80 12.53 -7.40
C TRP A 35 8.07 11.88 -6.86
N PHE A 36 8.04 10.58 -6.60
CA PHE A 36 9.20 9.81 -6.15
C PHE A 36 10.31 9.77 -7.21
N ALA A 37 9.96 9.52 -8.47
CA ALA A 37 10.89 9.50 -9.59
C ALA A 37 11.52 10.88 -9.84
N PHE A 38 10.73 11.95 -9.77
CA PHE A 38 11.23 13.32 -9.91
C PHE A 38 12.19 13.69 -8.78
N ARG A 39 11.87 13.28 -7.55
CA ARG A 39 12.75 13.47 -6.41
C ARG A 39 14.07 12.71 -6.58
N TRP A 40 14.02 11.47 -7.08
CA TRP A 40 15.21 10.69 -7.42
C TRP A 40 16.07 11.37 -8.48
N TYR A 41 15.45 11.87 -9.53
CA TYR A 41 16.14 12.59 -10.59
C TYR A 41 16.86 13.86 -10.09
N LEU A 42 16.20 14.65 -9.26
CA LEU A 42 16.78 15.86 -8.67
C LEU A 42 17.89 15.57 -7.66
N ALA A 43 17.77 14.52 -6.88
CA ALA A 43 18.73 14.13 -5.86
C ALA A 43 20.01 13.53 -6.46
N GLY A 44 19.93 12.88 -7.61
CA GLY A 44 21.04 12.11 -8.20
C GLY A 44 21.35 10.79 -7.46
N PHE A 45 20.62 10.48 -6.38
CA PHE A 45 20.72 9.24 -5.59
C PHE A 45 19.32 8.76 -5.20
N VAL A 46 19.22 7.48 -4.77
CA VAL A 46 17.93 6.92 -4.38
C VAL A 46 17.40 7.66 -3.14
N PRO A 47 16.19 8.25 -3.19
CA PRO A 47 15.67 9.07 -2.10
C PRO A 47 15.19 8.20 -0.92
N MET A 48 16.12 7.85 -0.05
CA MET A 48 15.91 7.02 1.15
C MET A 48 16.77 7.51 2.32
N SER A 49 17.14 8.79 2.30
CA SER A 49 18.06 9.36 3.28
C SER A 49 17.40 9.83 4.56
N ASN A 50 16.09 10.01 4.57
CA ASN A 50 15.35 10.49 5.74
C ASN A 50 13.98 9.79 5.89
N GLY A 51 13.35 9.99 7.05
CA GLY A 51 12.06 9.39 7.38
C GLY A 51 10.93 9.80 6.42
N PHE A 52 10.96 11.03 5.90
CA PHE A 52 9.99 11.50 4.92
C PHE A 52 10.05 10.66 3.62
N GLU A 53 11.24 10.41 3.13
CA GLU A 53 11.47 9.65 1.89
C GLU A 53 11.08 8.17 2.05
N THR A 54 11.34 7.58 3.22
CA THR A 54 10.93 6.21 3.51
C THR A 54 9.41 6.05 3.59
N MET A 55 8.70 7.02 4.18
CA MET A 55 7.23 7.02 4.20
C MET A 55 6.64 7.24 2.80
N LEU A 56 7.27 8.07 1.98
CA LEU A 56 6.89 8.26 0.59
C LEU A 56 7.04 6.95 -0.21
N LEU A 57 8.17 6.25 -0.04
CA LEU A 57 8.40 4.95 -0.65
C LEU A 57 7.36 3.92 -0.20
N MET A 58 7.05 3.88 1.10
CA MET A 58 6.01 2.99 1.63
C MET A 58 4.66 3.26 0.97
N ALA A 59 4.27 4.52 0.83
CA ALA A 59 3.03 4.90 0.15
C ALA A 59 3.02 4.42 -1.32
N VAL A 60 4.11 4.61 -2.06
CA VAL A 60 4.25 4.11 -3.45
C VAL A 60 4.13 2.59 -3.51
N CYS A 61 4.79 1.87 -2.60
CA CYS A 61 4.74 0.40 -2.54
C CYS A 61 3.31 -0.11 -2.28
N VAL A 62 2.62 0.47 -1.29
CA VAL A 62 1.23 0.09 -0.95
C VAL A 62 0.28 0.34 -2.12
N LEU A 63 0.37 1.52 -2.75
CA LEU A 63 -0.45 1.86 -3.91
C LEU A 63 -0.14 0.95 -5.09
N GLY A 64 1.13 0.64 -5.34
CA GLY A 64 1.55 -0.28 -6.40
C GLY A 64 0.99 -1.69 -6.23
N VAL A 65 1.07 -2.24 -5.01
CA VAL A 65 0.43 -3.54 -4.66
C VAL A 65 -1.08 -3.45 -4.85
N GLY A 66 -1.71 -2.35 -4.43
CA GLY A 66 -3.13 -2.09 -4.63
C GLY A 66 -3.52 -2.14 -6.12
N VAL A 67 -2.76 -1.45 -6.98
CA VAL A 67 -2.98 -1.46 -8.45
C VAL A 67 -2.79 -2.86 -9.04
N ALA A 68 -1.76 -3.60 -8.61
CA ALA A 68 -1.48 -4.95 -9.10
C ALA A 68 -2.61 -5.94 -8.75
N LEU A 69 -3.18 -5.80 -7.56
CA LEU A 69 -4.18 -6.73 -7.03
C LEU A 69 -5.64 -6.30 -7.24
N MET A 70 -5.91 -5.05 -7.62
CA MET A 70 -7.28 -4.49 -7.72
C MET A 70 -8.23 -5.24 -8.64
N ARG A 71 -7.70 -5.95 -9.66
CA ARG A 71 -8.52 -6.74 -10.60
C ARG A 71 -9.02 -8.03 -9.98
N ARG A 72 -8.19 -8.66 -9.17
CA ARG A 72 -8.47 -9.97 -8.56
C ARG A 72 -9.12 -9.85 -7.19
N PHE A 73 -8.73 -8.81 -6.43
CA PHE A 73 -9.16 -8.58 -5.05
C PHE A 73 -9.61 -7.13 -4.84
N PRO A 74 -10.86 -6.78 -5.19
CA PRO A 74 -11.36 -5.40 -5.07
C PRO A 74 -11.34 -4.85 -3.63
N PHE A 75 -11.26 -5.71 -2.62
CA PHE A 75 -11.16 -5.32 -1.20
C PHE A 75 -9.85 -4.58 -0.88
N VAL A 76 -8.80 -4.76 -1.68
CA VAL A 76 -7.50 -4.08 -1.50
C VAL A 76 -7.59 -2.58 -1.77
N LEU A 77 -8.51 -2.14 -2.62
CA LEU A 77 -8.65 -0.74 -3.04
C LEU A 77 -8.74 0.25 -1.88
N PRO A 78 -9.74 0.14 -0.98
CA PRO A 78 -9.87 1.08 0.13
C PRO A 78 -8.71 0.96 1.13
N PHE A 79 -8.19 -0.25 1.34
CA PHE A 79 -7.09 -0.46 2.29
C PHE A 79 -5.78 0.14 1.78
N ALA A 80 -5.47 -0.01 0.48
CA ALA A 80 -4.28 0.59 -0.11
C ALA A 80 -4.33 2.13 -0.02
N LEU A 81 -5.47 2.74 -0.35
CA LEU A 81 -5.65 4.19 -0.22
C LEU A 81 -5.55 4.65 1.24
N LEU A 82 -6.14 3.91 2.18
CA LEU A 82 -6.10 4.23 3.60
C LEU A 82 -4.68 4.20 4.16
N ILE A 83 -3.93 3.12 3.88
CA ILE A 83 -2.55 2.96 4.39
C ILE A 83 -1.63 4.01 3.76
N ALA A 84 -1.72 4.22 2.44
CA ALA A 84 -0.91 5.23 1.76
C ALA A 84 -1.22 6.63 2.29
N GLY A 85 -2.49 6.98 2.46
CA GLY A 85 -2.91 8.24 3.08
C GLY A 85 -2.39 8.40 4.51
N PHE A 86 -2.43 7.32 5.31
CA PHE A 86 -1.91 7.33 6.67
C PHE A 86 -0.38 7.48 6.71
N ALA A 87 0.35 6.81 5.83
CA ALA A 87 1.81 6.96 5.72
C ALA A 87 2.21 8.39 5.38
N LEU A 88 1.49 9.03 4.44
CA LEU A 88 1.71 10.43 4.09
C LEU A 88 1.32 11.39 5.22
N LEU A 89 0.24 11.09 5.94
CA LEU A 89 -0.19 11.86 7.10
C LEU A 89 0.88 11.81 8.20
N VAL A 90 1.42 10.63 8.50
CA VAL A 90 2.51 10.45 9.47
C VAL A 90 3.75 11.24 9.04
N ALA A 91 4.15 11.17 7.77
CA ALA A 91 5.26 11.94 7.24
C ALA A 91 5.09 13.45 7.43
N HIS A 92 3.86 13.93 7.31
CA HIS A 92 3.54 15.37 7.44
C HIS A 92 3.41 15.82 8.88
N LEU A 93 2.80 15.02 9.76
CA LEU A 93 2.60 15.36 11.18
C LEU A 93 3.84 15.16 12.04
N SER A 94 4.75 14.27 11.66
CA SER A 94 5.95 13.96 12.43
C SER A 94 7.09 14.98 12.25
N ASP A 95 6.81 16.14 11.68
CA ASP A 95 7.81 17.20 11.42
C ASP A 95 9.04 16.69 10.65
N MET A 96 8.81 15.65 9.82
CA MET A 96 9.87 15.06 9.01
C MET A 96 10.31 16.04 7.93
N ASN A 97 11.62 16.30 7.88
CA ASN A 97 12.18 17.26 6.95
C ASN A 97 12.00 16.81 5.48
N PRO A 98 11.24 17.53 4.65
CA PRO A 98 11.03 17.20 3.25
C PRO A 98 12.23 17.58 2.35
N GLN A 99 13.26 18.20 2.90
CA GLN A 99 14.45 18.58 2.14
C GLN A 99 15.21 17.35 1.64
N ILE A 100 15.82 17.49 0.47
CA ILE A 100 16.71 16.45 -0.08
C ILE A 100 18.05 16.59 0.64
N THR A 101 18.31 15.71 1.60
CA THR A 101 19.56 15.69 2.37
C THR A 101 20.38 14.47 1.94
N PRO A 102 21.62 14.65 1.47
CA PRO A 102 22.48 13.52 1.16
C PRO A 102 22.83 12.76 2.46
N LEU A 103 22.90 11.45 2.37
CA LEU A 103 23.42 10.61 3.47
C LEU A 103 24.88 10.98 3.75
N MET A 104 25.27 10.90 5.01
CA MET A 104 26.69 11.02 5.36
C MET A 104 27.50 9.97 4.61
N PRO A 105 28.73 10.26 4.15
CA PRO A 105 29.55 9.35 3.34
C PRO A 105 29.71 7.95 3.94
N VAL A 106 29.74 7.84 5.26
CA VAL A 106 29.83 6.56 6.01
C VAL A 106 28.58 5.68 5.80
N LEU A 107 27.42 6.27 5.55
CA LEU A 107 26.14 5.58 5.38
C LEU A 107 25.70 5.44 3.92
N SER A 108 26.45 6.00 2.97
CA SER A 108 26.13 6.01 1.54
C SER A 108 26.54 4.71 0.84
N SER A 109 26.03 3.56 1.31
CA SER A 109 26.26 2.28 0.63
C SER A 109 25.06 1.89 -0.24
N PRO A 110 25.27 1.31 -1.45
CA PRO A 110 24.19 0.76 -2.26
C PRO A 110 23.39 -0.32 -1.54
N LEU A 111 24.03 -1.07 -0.62
CA LEU A 111 23.41 -2.10 0.21
C LEU A 111 22.41 -1.49 1.18
N LEU A 112 22.66 -0.32 1.75
CA LEU A 112 21.71 0.36 2.62
C LEU A 112 20.42 0.72 1.87
N SER A 113 20.54 1.28 0.67
CA SER A 113 19.38 1.62 -0.16
C SER A 113 18.56 0.37 -0.53
N LEU A 114 19.24 -0.73 -0.84
CA LEU A 114 18.60 -2.00 -1.12
C LEU A 114 17.89 -2.56 0.12
N HIS A 115 18.56 -2.55 1.27
CA HIS A 115 17.98 -2.95 2.56
C HIS A 115 16.71 -2.18 2.87
N VAL A 116 16.77 -0.85 2.85
CA VAL A 116 15.61 0.01 3.15
C VAL A 116 14.47 -0.24 2.18
N THR A 117 14.75 -0.41 0.87
CA THR A 117 13.73 -0.71 -0.13
C THR A 117 12.98 -2.01 0.19
N ILE A 118 13.74 -3.07 0.46
CA ILE A 118 13.18 -4.40 0.78
C ILE A 118 12.36 -4.34 2.07
N MET A 119 12.87 -3.66 3.10
CA MET A 119 12.18 -3.49 4.38
C MET A 119 10.86 -2.71 4.22
N MET A 120 10.89 -1.57 3.51
CA MET A 120 9.68 -0.76 3.28
C MET A 120 8.64 -1.50 2.47
N PHE A 121 9.05 -2.27 1.46
CA PHE A 121 8.13 -3.11 0.70
C PHE A 121 7.51 -4.22 1.55
N SER A 122 8.32 -4.87 2.40
CA SER A 122 7.81 -5.85 3.38
C SER A 122 6.78 -5.22 4.33
N TYR A 123 7.07 -4.06 4.90
CA TYR A 123 6.14 -3.36 5.80
C TYR A 123 4.85 -2.95 5.10
N ALA A 124 4.92 -2.56 3.83
CA ALA A 124 3.73 -2.28 3.02
C ALA A 124 2.82 -3.51 2.88
N LEU A 125 3.40 -4.68 2.63
CA LEU A 125 2.67 -5.95 2.56
C LEU A 125 2.08 -6.35 3.93
N PHE A 126 2.82 -6.18 5.02
CA PHE A 126 2.30 -6.44 6.37
C PHE A 126 1.15 -5.51 6.74
N ALA A 127 1.24 -4.23 6.43
CA ALA A 127 0.17 -3.28 6.70
C ALA A 127 -1.12 -3.64 5.96
N LEU A 128 -1.01 -4.02 4.68
CA LEU A 128 -2.15 -4.51 3.89
C LEU A 128 -2.73 -5.81 4.49
N THR A 129 -1.87 -6.75 4.87
CA THR A 129 -2.28 -8.02 5.49
C THR A 129 -2.98 -7.77 6.82
N CYS A 130 -2.50 -6.84 7.64
CA CYS A 130 -3.09 -6.50 8.94
C CYS A 130 -4.53 -6.00 8.78
N LEU A 131 -4.76 -4.99 7.92
CA LEU A 131 -6.11 -4.45 7.69
C LEU A 131 -7.03 -5.48 7.06
N ASN A 132 -6.52 -6.26 6.10
CA ASN A 132 -7.29 -7.30 5.43
C ASN A 132 -7.67 -8.42 6.41
N SER A 133 -6.77 -8.82 7.32
CA SER A 133 -7.04 -9.81 8.36
C SER A 133 -8.07 -9.31 9.38
N GLY A 134 -7.95 -8.05 9.82
CA GLY A 134 -8.93 -7.43 10.69
C GLY A 134 -10.33 -7.40 10.07
N TYR A 135 -10.42 -7.05 8.79
CA TYR A 135 -11.67 -7.08 8.05
C TYR A 135 -12.24 -8.49 7.88
N ALA A 136 -11.39 -9.48 7.57
CA ALA A 136 -11.78 -10.88 7.48
C ALA A 136 -12.32 -11.41 8.81
N LEU A 137 -11.68 -11.07 9.93
CA LEU A 137 -12.12 -11.43 11.27
C LEU A 137 -13.46 -10.79 11.63
N TRP A 138 -13.65 -9.52 11.29
CA TRP A 138 -14.93 -8.85 11.49
C TRP A 138 -16.05 -9.50 10.67
N LEU A 139 -15.75 -9.88 9.42
CA LEU A 139 -16.72 -10.49 8.51
C LEU A 139 -17.06 -11.94 8.88
N SER A 140 -16.11 -12.68 9.48
CA SER A 140 -16.30 -14.09 9.89
C SER A 140 -17.35 -14.29 10.96
N ARG A 141 -17.74 -13.23 11.68
CA ARG A 141 -18.81 -13.27 12.67
C ARG A 141 -20.19 -13.55 12.06
N ARG A 142 -20.33 -13.53 10.74
CA ARG A 142 -21.59 -13.79 10.02
C ARG A 142 -21.37 -14.93 9.01
N GLU A 143 -22.03 -16.06 9.20
CA GLU A 143 -21.92 -17.24 8.33
C GLU A 143 -22.24 -16.96 6.86
N ALA A 144 -23.14 -16.02 6.57
CA ALA A 144 -23.49 -15.59 5.21
C ALA A 144 -22.30 -15.06 4.38
N ASN A 145 -21.15 -14.79 5.02
CA ASN A 145 -19.97 -14.20 4.38
C ASN A 145 -18.82 -15.19 4.14
N ALA A 146 -19.03 -16.50 4.35
CA ALA A 146 -17.96 -17.52 4.29
C ALA A 146 -17.11 -17.42 3.01
N ALA A 147 -17.75 -17.31 1.84
CA ALA A 147 -17.03 -17.19 0.55
C ALA A 147 -16.13 -15.93 0.46
N ARG A 148 -16.55 -14.83 1.07
CA ARG A 148 -15.74 -13.60 1.12
C ARG A 148 -14.56 -13.74 2.07
N VAL A 149 -14.78 -14.38 3.21
CA VAL A 149 -13.72 -14.66 4.19
C VAL A 149 -12.66 -15.56 3.57
N GLU A 150 -13.06 -16.56 2.77
CA GLU A 150 -12.13 -17.42 2.04
C GLU A 150 -11.26 -16.62 1.06
N GLN A 151 -11.86 -15.73 0.26
CA GLN A 151 -11.11 -14.86 -0.65
C GLN A 151 -10.12 -13.94 0.09
N LEU A 152 -10.52 -13.39 1.24
CA LEU A 152 -9.66 -12.58 2.09
C LEU A 152 -8.51 -13.41 2.69
N THR A 153 -8.76 -14.66 3.04
CA THR A 153 -7.74 -15.60 3.54
C THR A 153 -6.71 -15.93 2.47
N VAL A 154 -7.16 -16.17 1.23
CA VAL A 154 -6.25 -16.38 0.09
C VAL A 154 -5.39 -15.15 -0.14
N LEU A 155 -5.97 -13.96 -0.11
CA LEU A 155 -5.24 -12.70 -0.23
C LEU A 155 -4.21 -12.53 0.90
N ASN A 156 -4.59 -12.84 2.14
CA ASN A 156 -3.67 -12.76 3.28
C ASN A 156 -2.46 -13.69 3.10
N ARG A 157 -2.67 -14.91 2.65
CA ARG A 157 -1.56 -15.83 2.35
C ARG A 157 -0.67 -15.28 1.24
N LEU A 158 -1.26 -14.74 0.17
CA LEU A 158 -0.54 -14.16 -0.96
C LEU A 158 0.35 -12.98 -0.54
N LEU A 159 -0.09 -12.17 0.41
CA LEU A 159 0.65 -11.01 0.91
C LEU A 159 1.66 -11.39 2.01
N LEU A 160 1.28 -12.27 2.94
CA LEU A 160 2.07 -12.62 4.10
C LEU A 160 3.35 -13.38 3.76
N HIS A 161 3.30 -14.37 2.87
CA HIS A 161 4.49 -15.16 2.54
C HIS A 161 5.61 -14.29 1.94
N PRO A 162 5.36 -13.47 0.90
CA PRO A 162 6.41 -12.59 0.39
C PRO A 162 6.82 -11.53 1.41
N ALA A 163 5.91 -11.06 2.27
CA ALA A 163 6.25 -10.10 3.31
C ALA A 163 7.29 -10.66 4.29
N VAL A 164 7.07 -11.88 4.79
CA VAL A 164 8.01 -12.56 5.71
C VAL A 164 9.34 -12.84 5.01
N PHE A 165 9.29 -13.35 3.77
CA PHE A 165 10.51 -13.62 3.00
C PHE A 165 11.34 -12.34 2.80
N LEU A 166 10.71 -11.25 2.37
CA LEU A 166 11.39 -9.97 2.15
C LEU A 166 11.92 -9.37 3.46
N LEU A 167 11.16 -9.49 4.56
CA LEU A 167 11.63 -9.05 5.87
C LEU A 167 12.91 -9.78 6.27
N THR A 168 12.89 -11.10 6.14
CA THR A 168 14.05 -11.95 6.48
C THR A 168 15.24 -11.60 5.59
N ALA A 169 15.04 -11.51 4.26
CA ALA A 169 16.10 -11.12 3.33
C ALA A 169 16.64 -9.71 3.65
N GLY A 170 15.75 -8.76 3.95
CA GLY A 170 16.14 -7.41 4.34
C GLY A 170 17.02 -7.38 5.59
N ILE A 171 16.68 -8.14 6.63
CA ILE A 171 17.47 -8.23 7.87
C ILE A 171 18.88 -8.81 7.61
N PHE A 172 19.01 -9.77 6.68
CA PHE A 172 20.32 -10.34 6.35
C PHE A 172 21.20 -9.41 5.49
N ILE A 173 20.60 -8.45 4.77
CA ILE A 173 21.34 -7.51 3.92
C ILE A 173 21.84 -6.31 4.74
N GLY A 174 21.11 -5.89 5.78
CA GLY A 174 21.45 -4.75 6.65
C GLY A 174 22.17 -5.15 7.89
#